data_856e116a9e74c0ea127c75f7a942c234
#
_entry.id   856e116a9e74c0ea127c75f7a942c234
#
_cell.length_a   1.000
_cell.length_b   1.000
_cell.length_c   1.000
_cell.angle_alpha   90.00
_cell.angle_beta   90.00
_cell.angle_gamma   90.00
#
_symmetry.space_group_name_H-M   'P 1'
#
loop_
_entity.id
_entity.type
_entity.pdbx_description
1 polymer ?
#
loop_
_entity_poly.entity_id
_entity_poly.type
_entity_poly.pdbx_seq_one_letter_code
_entity_poly.pdbx_strand_id
1 'polypeptide(L)'
;TAFMSVDAERNKPQKLGYWPSVEYIRQRTVMGSQRAGIGVIGEGNDTDGSRLIIQLVDEADERPIWFCAWGGANTLAQAVWRVKKERSKEELDRFLHKIRLYTITDQDMQYNMRMNRAYSSHQWLRQEFANDLMLIWDESAWLTQCELGSKNWELYAKYVQGHGQMGAVYPRYKYGVEGDTPSFLHVMPNGLNDPDDPEQVGWGGYHQFGMSPDSITDAWTNWQPSQKNISRRYEEHFYPDEFNDFAARMQWAAEGKGNRNPVVIVNGIKGLQPVVVKAVAGKTVKLNATQSYDPDNDQLKFHWWQQPEAGTYRQKISIHTTDSDCLEIAIPKDAQGKSLHFVCEVHDSGPFNLVSYRRIIIHVK
;
A
#
# COMPACT_ATOMS: atom_id res chain seq x y z
N THR A 1 6.93 6.11 21.23
CA THR A 1 6.92 4.76 21.82
C THR A 1 6.14 4.70 23.13
N ALA A 2 6.34 5.64 24.07
CA ALA A 2 5.60 5.63 25.34
C ALA A 2 4.09 5.75 25.12
N PHE A 3 3.65 6.61 24.22
CA PHE A 3 2.23 6.77 23.86
C PHE A 3 1.66 5.51 23.20
N MET A 4 2.42 4.89 22.30
CA MET A 4 2.01 3.64 21.66
C MET A 4 1.80 2.50 22.65
N SER A 5 2.58 2.41 23.72
CA SER A 5 2.40 1.34 24.72
C SER A 5 1.08 1.46 25.49
N VAL A 6 0.64 2.67 25.80
CA VAL A 6 -0.64 2.90 26.49
C VAL A 6 -1.80 2.49 25.59
N ASP A 7 -1.76 2.91 24.34
CA ASP A 7 -2.82 2.60 23.38
C ASP A 7 -2.81 1.10 23.02
N ALA A 8 -1.64 0.47 22.90
CA ALA A 8 -1.52 -0.98 22.67
C ALA A 8 -2.14 -1.81 23.81
N GLU A 9 -1.84 -1.48 25.07
CA GLU A 9 -2.43 -2.17 26.23
C GLU A 9 -3.96 -2.02 26.25
N ARG A 10 -4.47 -0.82 25.95
CA ARG A 10 -5.91 -0.55 25.88
C ARG A 10 -6.60 -1.36 24.80
N ASN A 11 -5.92 -1.58 23.66
CA ASN A 11 -6.47 -2.31 22.52
C ASN A 11 -6.32 -3.84 22.59
N LYS A 12 -5.59 -4.40 23.56
CA LYS A 12 -5.47 -5.86 23.73
C LYS A 12 -6.80 -6.61 23.75
N PRO A 13 -7.85 -6.12 24.44
CA PRO A 13 -9.16 -6.79 24.47
C PRO A 13 -9.82 -6.88 23.09
N GLN A 14 -9.49 -6.01 22.14
CA GLN A 14 -10.05 -6.01 20.78
C GLN A 14 -9.61 -7.22 19.95
N LYS A 15 -8.53 -7.90 20.33
CA LYS A 15 -7.95 -9.04 19.59
C LYS A 15 -7.67 -8.71 18.10
N LEU A 16 -7.24 -7.47 17.83
CA LEU A 16 -6.97 -6.95 16.48
C LEU A 16 -5.61 -7.40 15.92
N GLY A 17 -4.97 -8.36 16.56
CA GLY A 17 -3.69 -8.89 16.14
C GLY A 17 -2.58 -8.65 17.17
N TYR A 18 -1.34 -8.81 16.72
CA TYR A 18 -0.17 -8.66 17.57
C TYR A 18 0.24 -7.19 17.71
N TRP A 19 0.39 -6.75 18.95
CA TRP A 19 0.96 -5.43 19.26
C TRP A 19 2.39 -5.61 19.75
N PRO A 20 3.37 -5.09 19.01
CA PRO A 20 4.78 -5.20 19.40
C PRO A 20 5.03 -4.43 20.70
N SER A 21 5.96 -4.94 21.52
CA SER A 21 6.36 -4.25 22.75
C SER A 21 7.07 -2.92 22.46
N VAL A 22 7.05 -2.01 23.42
CA VAL A 22 7.80 -0.74 23.35
C VAL A 22 9.29 -0.99 23.10
N GLU A 23 9.83 -1.99 23.75
CA GLU A 23 11.25 -2.34 23.62
C GLU A 23 11.55 -2.85 22.20
N TYR A 24 10.70 -3.71 21.63
CA TYR A 24 10.82 -4.16 20.25
C TYR A 24 10.88 -2.98 19.27
N ILE A 25 10.02 -1.98 19.45
CA ILE A 25 9.98 -0.79 18.58
C ILE A 25 11.22 0.09 18.81
N ARG A 26 11.66 0.28 20.07
CA ARG A 26 12.86 1.08 20.37
C ARG A 26 14.11 0.51 19.73
N GLN A 27 14.31 -0.79 19.81
CA GLN A 27 15.45 -1.48 19.22
C GLN A 27 15.51 -1.36 17.71
N ARG A 28 14.34 -1.10 17.06
CA ARG A 28 14.20 -0.94 15.61
C ARG A 28 14.03 0.53 15.18
N THR A 29 14.13 1.46 16.11
CA THR A 29 14.12 2.90 15.84
C THR A 29 15.55 3.43 15.96
N VAL A 30 16.24 3.45 14.84
CA VAL A 30 17.67 3.80 14.77
C VAL A 30 17.90 4.89 13.74
N MET A 31 19.06 5.55 13.81
CA MET A 31 19.40 6.63 12.89
C MET A 31 19.99 6.08 11.60
N GLY A 32 19.42 6.53 10.47
CA GLY A 32 20.01 6.41 9.15
C GLY A 32 20.97 7.54 8.82
N SER A 33 21.27 7.73 7.53
CA SER A 33 22.07 8.88 7.09
C SER A 33 21.26 10.17 7.23
N GLN A 34 21.89 11.22 7.78
CA GLN A 34 21.31 12.56 7.89
C GLN A 34 21.56 13.42 6.64
N ARG A 35 22.30 12.90 5.68
CA ARG A 35 22.60 13.55 4.40
C ARG A 35 21.96 12.76 3.28
N ALA A 36 21.50 13.46 2.25
CA ALA A 36 20.85 12.86 1.09
C ALA A 36 21.84 12.49 -0.01
N GLY A 37 21.38 11.64 -0.91
CA GLY A 37 22.01 11.35 -2.18
C GLY A 37 23.14 10.33 -2.15
N ILE A 38 23.74 10.12 -3.31
CA ILE A 38 24.78 9.13 -3.54
C ILE A 38 26.09 9.42 -2.78
N GLY A 39 26.37 10.67 -2.45
CA GLY A 39 27.57 11.07 -1.73
C GLY A 39 27.70 10.52 -0.32
N VAL A 40 26.66 9.86 0.19
CA VAL A 40 26.64 9.20 1.50
C VAL A 40 26.51 7.69 1.40
N ILE A 41 26.81 7.13 0.22
CA ILE A 41 26.90 5.70 -0.04
C ILE A 41 28.38 5.36 -0.25
N GLY A 42 28.84 4.26 0.31
CA GLY A 42 30.19 3.78 0.14
C GLY A 42 30.90 3.51 1.46
N GLU A 43 32.21 3.32 1.37
CA GLU A 43 33.05 3.00 2.52
C GLU A 43 33.00 4.09 3.59
N GLY A 44 32.86 3.67 4.86
CA GLY A 44 32.77 4.60 5.99
C GLY A 44 31.43 5.30 6.19
N ASN A 45 30.42 4.99 5.37
CA ASN A 45 29.08 5.59 5.44
C ASN A 45 28.02 4.68 6.09
N ASP A 46 28.42 3.57 6.69
CA ASP A 46 27.47 2.70 7.41
C ASP A 46 26.86 3.40 8.60
N THR A 47 25.56 3.22 8.73
CA THR A 47 24.78 3.76 9.84
C THR A 47 24.13 2.63 10.62
N ASP A 48 23.60 2.92 11.81
CA ASP A 48 22.78 1.93 12.53
C ASP A 48 21.56 1.53 11.71
N GLY A 49 21.00 2.46 10.93
CA GLY A 49 19.90 2.17 10.01
C GLY A 49 20.28 1.19 8.89
N SER A 50 21.42 1.41 8.22
CA SER A 50 21.86 0.49 7.15
C SER A 50 22.20 -0.90 7.69
N ARG A 51 22.82 -0.98 8.88
CA ARG A 51 23.11 -2.26 9.56
C ARG A 51 21.84 -2.99 9.97
N LEU A 52 20.85 -2.26 10.52
CA LEU A 52 19.56 -2.87 10.89
C LEU A 52 18.81 -3.39 9.66
N ILE A 53 18.85 -2.69 8.52
CA ILE A 53 18.27 -3.16 7.27
C ILE A 53 18.89 -4.51 6.88
N ILE A 54 20.22 -4.60 6.88
CA ILE A 54 20.90 -5.86 6.56
C ILE A 54 20.46 -6.98 7.50
N GLN A 55 20.45 -6.73 8.80
CA GLN A 55 20.02 -7.70 9.81
C GLN A 55 18.59 -8.19 9.56
N LEU A 56 17.64 -7.30 9.28
CA LEU A 56 16.24 -7.64 9.07
C LEU A 56 16.03 -8.45 7.79
N VAL A 57 16.72 -8.09 6.71
CA VAL A 57 16.63 -8.84 5.44
C VAL A 57 17.26 -10.22 5.56
N ASP A 58 18.30 -10.37 6.38
CA ASP A 58 18.97 -11.64 6.64
C ASP A 58 18.18 -12.58 7.60
N GLU A 59 17.12 -12.11 8.24
CA GLU A 59 16.27 -12.99 9.05
C GLU A 59 15.72 -14.15 8.20
N ALA A 60 15.57 -15.33 8.83
CA ALA A 60 15.10 -16.55 8.18
C ALA A 60 13.58 -16.53 7.89
N ASP A 61 13.06 -15.39 7.43
CA ASP A 61 11.69 -15.17 7.02
C ASP A 61 11.67 -14.89 5.52
N GLU A 62 10.99 -15.72 4.74
CA GLU A 62 10.95 -15.61 3.28
C GLU A 62 10.01 -14.51 2.77
N ARG A 63 9.23 -13.89 3.65
CA ARG A 63 8.35 -12.79 3.26
C ARG A 63 9.15 -11.56 2.83
N PRO A 64 8.70 -10.84 1.78
CA PRO A 64 9.36 -9.60 1.39
C PRO A 64 9.22 -8.52 2.48
N ILE A 65 10.19 -7.63 2.52
CA ILE A 65 10.20 -6.46 3.39
C ILE A 65 9.94 -5.23 2.52
N TRP A 66 8.87 -4.52 2.84
CA TRP A 66 8.51 -3.27 2.20
C TRP A 66 9.22 -2.09 2.88
N PHE A 67 10.01 -1.37 2.11
CA PHE A 67 10.67 -0.14 2.51
C PHE A 67 9.87 1.04 1.98
N CYS A 68 9.25 1.79 2.90
CA CYS A 68 8.54 3.02 2.60
C CYS A 68 9.51 4.18 2.77
N ALA A 69 9.98 4.76 1.66
CA ALA A 69 10.94 5.86 1.71
C ALA A 69 10.23 7.21 1.81
N TRP A 70 10.28 7.79 3.00
CA TRP A 70 9.75 9.12 3.33
C TRP A 70 10.91 10.11 3.45
N GLY A 71 11.51 10.41 2.36
CA GLY A 71 12.78 11.10 2.19
C GLY A 71 13.64 10.38 1.16
N GLY A 72 14.97 10.46 1.28
CA GLY A 72 15.87 9.76 0.37
C GLY A 72 15.95 8.25 0.62
N ALA A 73 16.34 7.51 -0.41
CA ALA A 73 16.56 6.06 -0.31
C ALA A 73 17.98 5.67 0.14
N ASN A 74 18.79 6.64 0.55
CA ASN A 74 20.23 6.51 0.78
C ASN A 74 20.60 5.53 1.91
N THR A 75 19.79 5.39 2.96
CA THR A 75 20.07 4.41 4.02
C THR A 75 19.90 2.97 3.52
N LEU A 76 18.86 2.70 2.72
CA LEU A 76 18.69 1.42 2.04
C LEU A 76 19.82 1.19 1.01
N ALA A 77 20.14 2.20 0.21
CA ALA A 77 21.19 2.11 -0.79
C ALA A 77 22.56 1.81 -0.14
N GLN A 78 22.87 2.37 1.03
CA GLN A 78 24.08 2.02 1.77
C GLN A 78 24.07 0.56 2.24
N ALA A 79 22.93 0.05 2.70
CA ALA A 79 22.80 -1.37 3.07
C ALA A 79 23.08 -2.29 1.86
N VAL A 80 22.44 -1.99 0.71
CA VAL A 80 22.63 -2.74 -0.54
C VAL A 80 24.09 -2.63 -1.03
N TRP A 81 24.69 -1.44 -0.97
CA TRP A 81 26.09 -1.25 -1.32
C TRP A 81 27.04 -2.11 -0.48
N ARG A 82 26.81 -2.17 0.85
CA ARG A 82 27.61 -3.00 1.75
C ARG A 82 27.49 -4.48 1.42
N VAL A 83 26.27 -4.96 1.20
CA VAL A 83 26.02 -6.35 0.80
C VAL A 83 26.67 -6.66 -0.55
N LYS A 84 26.52 -5.78 -1.56
CA LYS A 84 27.18 -5.92 -2.86
C LYS A 84 28.71 -6.03 -2.75
N LYS A 85 29.31 -5.29 -1.81
CA LYS A 85 30.77 -5.28 -1.61
C LYS A 85 31.30 -6.51 -0.90
N GLU A 86 30.54 -7.08 0.04
CA GLU A 86 31.03 -8.09 0.98
C GLU A 86 30.56 -9.51 0.66
N ARG A 87 29.56 -9.66 -0.21
CA ARG A 87 28.94 -10.98 -0.47
C ARG A 87 29.07 -11.40 -1.93
N SER A 88 28.85 -12.69 -2.17
CA SER A 88 28.76 -13.23 -3.54
C SER A 88 27.54 -12.66 -4.30
N LYS A 89 27.54 -12.81 -5.62
CA LYS A 89 26.40 -12.40 -6.44
C LYS A 89 25.12 -13.11 -6.02
N GLU A 90 25.19 -14.42 -5.76
CA GLU A 90 24.03 -15.23 -5.37
C GLU A 90 23.44 -14.80 -4.01
N GLU A 91 24.29 -14.35 -3.09
CA GLU A 91 23.84 -13.80 -1.79
C GLU A 91 23.23 -12.42 -1.95
N LEU A 92 23.79 -11.58 -2.80
CA LEU A 92 23.21 -10.29 -3.16
C LEU A 92 21.84 -10.45 -3.83
N ASP A 93 21.72 -11.37 -4.80
CA ASP A 93 20.46 -11.63 -5.50
C ASP A 93 19.36 -12.08 -4.51
N ARG A 94 19.70 -12.99 -3.57
CA ARG A 94 18.75 -13.38 -2.49
C ARG A 94 18.35 -12.21 -1.60
N PHE A 95 19.31 -11.35 -1.25
CA PHE A 95 19.06 -10.16 -0.44
C PHE A 95 18.12 -9.21 -1.14
N LEU A 96 18.35 -8.90 -2.41
CA LEU A 96 17.52 -8.00 -3.22
C LEU A 96 16.12 -8.56 -3.46
N HIS A 97 16.00 -9.88 -3.63
CA HIS A 97 14.70 -10.53 -3.86
C HIS A 97 13.71 -10.33 -2.71
N LYS A 98 14.20 -10.15 -1.48
CA LYS A 98 13.37 -9.85 -0.31
C LYS A 98 13.01 -8.38 -0.16
N ILE A 99 13.59 -7.48 -0.95
CA ILE A 99 13.36 -6.04 -0.84
C ILE A 99 12.25 -5.60 -1.79
N ARG A 100 11.35 -4.78 -1.26
CA ARG A 100 10.35 -4.01 -2.00
C ARG A 100 10.51 -2.54 -1.60
N LEU A 101 10.72 -1.67 -2.56
CA LEU A 101 10.92 -0.24 -2.27
C LEU A 101 9.77 0.57 -2.86
N TYR A 102 9.07 1.31 -2.00
CA TYR A 102 8.09 2.31 -2.42
C TYR A 102 8.64 3.70 -2.09
N THR A 103 8.82 4.54 -3.09
CA THR A 103 9.31 5.91 -2.94
C THR A 103 8.22 6.92 -3.26
N ILE A 104 8.13 7.96 -2.43
CA ILE A 104 7.32 9.14 -2.71
C ILE A 104 8.21 10.11 -3.47
N THR A 105 8.08 10.16 -4.77
CA THR A 105 8.99 10.83 -5.69
C THR A 105 10.46 10.41 -5.50
N ASP A 106 11.40 11.13 -6.08
CA ASP A 106 12.83 11.00 -5.76
C ASP A 106 13.23 12.13 -4.81
N GLN A 107 13.07 11.93 -3.51
CA GLN A 107 13.30 12.97 -2.50
C GLN A 107 14.78 13.24 -2.21
N ASP A 108 15.71 12.42 -2.68
CA ASP A 108 17.14 12.75 -2.67
C ASP A 108 17.42 14.05 -3.43
N MET A 109 16.57 14.33 -4.42
CA MET A 109 16.74 15.41 -5.38
C MET A 109 15.96 16.67 -5.03
N GLN A 110 14.83 16.52 -4.37
CA GLN A 110 13.82 17.57 -4.29
C GLN A 110 14.28 18.84 -3.59
N TYR A 111 15.13 18.71 -2.59
CA TYR A 111 15.55 19.84 -1.75
C TYR A 111 16.98 20.33 -2.00
N ASN A 112 17.89 19.43 -2.34
CA ASN A 112 19.32 19.71 -2.33
C ASN A 112 19.97 19.77 -3.72
N MET A 113 19.41 19.13 -4.73
CA MET A 113 20.09 18.95 -6.01
C MET A 113 19.17 19.07 -7.23
N ARG A 114 18.32 20.02 -7.21
CA ARG A 114 17.13 20.27 -8.06
C ARG A 114 17.10 19.78 -9.50
N MET A 115 18.18 19.39 -10.12
CA MET A 115 18.15 19.02 -11.54
C MET A 115 19.17 17.94 -11.93
N ASN A 116 19.97 17.44 -11.01
CA ASN A 116 20.99 16.44 -11.36
C ASN A 116 20.74 15.12 -10.64
N ARG A 117 19.90 14.29 -11.23
CA ARG A 117 19.52 12.98 -10.70
C ARG A 117 20.68 11.99 -10.59
N ALA A 118 21.83 12.26 -11.24
CA ALA A 118 23.04 11.46 -11.09
C ALA A 118 23.60 11.42 -9.66
N TYR A 119 23.10 12.27 -8.77
CA TYR A 119 23.46 12.27 -7.34
C TYR A 119 22.44 11.53 -6.46
N SER A 120 21.38 10.98 -7.04
CA SER A 120 20.33 10.29 -6.31
C SER A 120 20.74 8.86 -5.98
N SER A 121 20.57 8.48 -4.72
CA SER A 121 20.68 7.08 -4.29
C SER A 121 19.57 6.21 -4.87
N HIS A 122 18.40 6.78 -5.08
CA HIS A 122 17.26 6.16 -5.74
C HIS A 122 17.61 5.81 -7.20
N GLN A 123 18.23 6.74 -7.94
CA GLN A 123 18.70 6.46 -9.31
C GLN A 123 19.78 5.38 -9.33
N TRP A 124 20.75 5.44 -8.40
CA TRP A 124 21.79 4.44 -8.30
C TRP A 124 21.21 3.03 -8.10
N LEU A 125 20.25 2.87 -7.16
CA LEU A 125 19.57 1.59 -6.94
C LEU A 125 18.93 1.05 -8.22
N ARG A 126 18.24 1.90 -8.97
CA ARG A 126 17.55 1.49 -10.20
C ARG A 126 18.53 1.14 -11.33
N GLN A 127 19.60 1.89 -11.50
CA GLN A 127 20.59 1.59 -12.53
C GLN A 127 21.37 0.31 -12.27
N GLU A 128 21.72 0.06 -11.00
CA GLU A 128 22.50 -1.12 -10.61
C GLU A 128 21.65 -2.39 -10.53
N PHE A 129 20.36 -2.28 -10.20
CA PHE A 129 19.51 -3.42 -9.81
C PHE A 129 18.12 -3.39 -10.45
N ALA A 130 17.96 -2.78 -11.63
CA ALA A 130 16.66 -2.60 -12.28
C ALA A 130 15.86 -3.89 -12.48
N ASN A 131 16.53 -5.03 -12.64
CA ASN A 131 15.89 -6.34 -12.85
C ASN A 131 15.71 -7.16 -11.56
N ASP A 132 16.35 -6.75 -10.48
CA ASP A 132 16.46 -7.54 -9.25
C ASP A 132 15.73 -6.87 -8.06
N LEU A 133 15.43 -5.58 -8.20
CA LEU A 133 14.78 -4.78 -7.17
C LEU A 133 13.38 -4.32 -7.62
N MET A 134 12.35 -4.78 -6.93
CA MET A 134 11.02 -4.22 -7.11
C MET A 134 10.96 -2.82 -6.53
N LEU A 135 10.70 -1.82 -7.39
CA LEU A 135 10.64 -0.41 -7.03
C LEU A 135 9.38 0.25 -7.57
N ILE A 136 8.63 0.89 -6.68
CA ILE A 136 7.51 1.76 -7.00
C ILE A 136 7.99 3.21 -6.83
N TRP A 137 7.82 4.01 -7.88
CA TRP A 137 8.06 5.45 -7.88
C TRP A 137 6.76 6.20 -8.06
N ASP A 138 6.19 6.68 -6.95
CA ASP A 138 4.93 7.41 -6.95
C ASP A 138 5.12 8.89 -7.30
N GLU A 139 4.36 9.36 -8.29
CA GLU A 139 4.30 10.75 -8.73
C GLU A 139 2.86 11.31 -8.73
N SER A 140 1.90 10.55 -8.22
CA SER A 140 0.47 10.93 -8.24
C SER A 140 -0.19 10.80 -6.87
N ALA A 141 -0.11 9.63 -6.24
CA ALA A 141 -0.89 9.34 -5.06
C ALA A 141 -0.58 10.30 -3.90
N TRP A 142 0.68 10.65 -3.69
CA TRP A 142 1.09 11.59 -2.65
C TRP A 142 0.47 12.99 -2.84
N LEU A 143 0.34 13.47 -4.09
CA LEU A 143 -0.28 14.76 -4.38
C LEU A 143 -1.77 14.75 -4.04
N THR A 144 -2.46 13.69 -4.43
CA THR A 144 -3.89 13.52 -4.15
C THR A 144 -4.14 13.43 -2.65
N GLN A 145 -3.33 12.66 -1.92
CA GLN A 145 -3.41 12.58 -0.46
C GLN A 145 -3.21 13.94 0.22
N CYS A 146 -2.20 14.70 -0.18
CA CYS A 146 -1.99 16.07 0.32
C CYS A 146 -3.19 16.97 0.02
N GLU A 147 -3.72 16.92 -1.21
CA GLU A 147 -4.84 17.77 -1.63
C GLU A 147 -6.13 17.42 -0.87
N LEU A 148 -6.47 16.15 -0.77
CA LEU A 148 -7.67 15.69 -0.08
C LEU A 148 -7.56 15.88 1.42
N GLY A 149 -6.39 15.57 2.01
CA GLY A 149 -6.12 15.79 3.43
C GLY A 149 -6.24 17.25 3.84
N SER A 150 -5.74 18.18 3.01
CA SER A 150 -5.85 19.62 3.28
C SER A 150 -7.30 20.13 3.27
N LYS A 151 -8.17 19.48 2.52
CA LYS A 151 -9.61 19.78 2.47
C LYS A 151 -10.39 19.12 3.62
N ASN A 152 -9.81 18.11 4.27
CA ASN A 152 -10.46 17.29 5.29
C ASN A 152 -10.06 17.66 6.73
N TRP A 153 -9.45 18.81 6.92
CA TRP A 153 -8.85 19.20 8.19
C TRP A 153 -9.83 19.22 9.38
N GLU A 154 -11.08 19.58 9.16
CA GLU A 154 -12.11 19.60 10.19
C GLU A 154 -12.38 18.19 10.76
N LEU A 155 -12.37 17.18 9.89
CA LEU A 155 -12.57 15.80 10.31
C LEU A 155 -11.31 15.26 11.02
N TYR A 156 -10.11 15.65 10.60
CA TYR A 156 -8.88 15.36 11.35
C TYR A 156 -8.93 15.96 12.75
N ALA A 157 -9.36 17.22 12.89
CA ALA A 157 -9.51 17.87 14.19
C ALA A 157 -10.55 17.14 15.07
N LYS A 158 -11.61 16.65 14.46
CA LYS A 158 -12.72 15.99 15.17
C LYS A 158 -12.39 14.56 15.59
N TYR A 159 -11.78 13.76 14.72
CA TYR A 159 -11.68 12.31 14.89
C TYR A 159 -10.27 11.79 15.14
N VAL A 160 -9.24 12.57 14.85
CA VAL A 160 -7.85 12.16 14.99
C VAL A 160 -7.15 12.92 16.12
N GLN A 161 -7.11 14.24 16.02
CA GLN A 161 -6.45 15.09 17.02
C GLN A 161 -7.13 14.97 18.37
N GLY A 162 -6.35 14.76 19.42
CA GLY A 162 -6.87 14.63 20.79
C GLY A 162 -7.45 13.26 21.14
N HIS A 163 -7.49 12.31 20.19
CA HIS A 163 -7.93 10.95 20.44
C HIS A 163 -6.76 10.08 20.91
N GLY A 164 -6.78 9.68 22.19
CA GLY A 164 -5.72 8.89 22.83
C GLY A 164 -4.39 9.63 22.88
N GLN A 165 -3.34 8.91 23.27
CA GLN A 165 -2.00 9.49 23.39
C GLN A 165 -1.37 9.80 22.03
N MET A 166 -1.67 9.02 21.00
CA MET A 166 -1.21 9.27 19.64
C MET A 166 -1.88 10.52 19.05
N GLY A 167 -3.17 10.66 19.19
CA GLY A 167 -3.91 11.83 18.71
C GLY A 167 -3.51 13.13 19.41
N ALA A 168 -3.11 13.06 20.69
CA ALA A 168 -2.62 14.23 21.43
C ALA A 168 -1.34 14.84 20.83
N VAL A 169 -0.53 14.04 20.15
CA VAL A 169 0.71 14.48 19.48
C VAL A 169 0.55 14.59 17.96
N TYR A 170 -0.62 14.30 17.41
CA TYR A 170 -0.87 14.44 15.98
C TYR A 170 -0.78 15.90 15.54
N PRO A 171 -0.08 16.23 14.45
CA PRO A 171 0.18 17.61 14.06
C PRO A 171 -1.08 18.43 13.83
N ARG A 172 -1.06 19.66 14.27
CA ARG A 172 -2.06 20.69 13.94
C ARG A 172 -1.52 21.55 12.81
N TYR A 173 -1.55 21.00 11.61
CA TYR A 173 -0.87 21.62 10.50
C TYR A 173 -1.80 21.83 9.33
N LYS A 174 -1.74 23.01 8.72
CA LYS A 174 -2.69 23.45 7.70
C LYS A 174 -2.42 22.97 6.27
N TYR A 175 -1.24 22.40 6.02
CA TYR A 175 -0.82 22.07 4.66
C TYR A 175 -1.17 20.65 4.22
N GLY A 176 -2.19 20.10 4.79
CA GLY A 176 -2.47 18.71 4.56
C GLY A 176 -1.37 17.85 5.17
N VAL A 177 -1.74 16.73 5.48
CA VAL A 177 -0.93 15.71 6.10
C VAL A 177 -0.98 14.52 5.19
N GLU A 178 -0.16 13.55 5.43
CA GLU A 178 -0.27 12.24 4.80
C GLU A 178 0.22 12.16 3.35
N GLY A 179 1.10 13.08 2.91
CA GLY A 179 1.71 13.00 1.58
C GLY A 179 2.54 11.74 1.36
N ASP A 180 3.19 11.22 2.40
CA ASP A 180 4.00 10.00 2.35
C ASP A 180 3.17 8.72 2.61
N THR A 181 1.91 8.86 3.02
CA THR A 181 0.98 7.77 3.40
C THR A 181 0.77 6.72 2.30
N PRO A 182 0.71 7.04 0.99
CA PRO A 182 0.49 6.03 -0.06
C PRO A 182 1.45 4.85 0.00
N SER A 183 2.68 5.06 0.46
CA SER A 183 3.68 3.99 0.53
C SER A 183 3.30 2.86 1.48
N PHE A 184 2.72 3.16 2.65
CA PHE A 184 2.25 2.12 3.55
C PHE A 184 0.79 1.71 3.26
N LEU A 185 -0.04 2.60 2.72
CA LEU A 185 -1.39 2.28 2.28
C LEU A 185 -1.40 1.22 1.17
N HIS A 186 -0.36 1.20 0.33
CA HIS A 186 -0.16 0.17 -0.69
C HIS A 186 -0.11 -1.26 -0.11
N VAL A 187 0.43 -1.40 1.09
CA VAL A 187 0.58 -2.69 1.78
C VAL A 187 -0.48 -2.94 2.86
N MET A 188 -1.49 -2.08 2.96
CA MET A 188 -2.59 -2.28 3.91
C MET A 188 -3.38 -3.55 3.59
N PRO A 189 -3.52 -4.48 4.57
CA PRO A 189 -4.18 -5.76 4.33
C PRO A 189 -5.71 -5.64 4.40
N ASN A 190 -6.31 -4.97 3.40
CA ASN A 190 -7.75 -4.75 3.30
C ASN A 190 -8.46 -5.62 2.25
N GLY A 191 -7.71 -6.43 1.48
CA GLY A 191 -8.22 -7.33 0.44
C GLY A 191 -8.41 -6.70 -0.94
N LEU A 192 -8.01 -5.43 -1.12
CA LEU A 192 -8.17 -4.69 -2.37
C LEU A 192 -7.11 -5.05 -3.41
N ASN A 193 -5.86 -5.19 -3.02
CA ASN A 193 -4.74 -5.47 -3.92
C ASN A 193 -3.80 -6.53 -3.36
N ASP A 194 -3.01 -7.11 -4.25
CA ASP A 194 -1.77 -7.79 -3.94
C ASP A 194 -0.65 -6.76 -4.07
N PRO A 195 0.09 -6.44 -3.00
CA PRO A 195 1.16 -5.43 -3.08
C PRO A 195 2.26 -5.77 -4.09
N ASP A 196 2.48 -7.04 -4.40
CA ASP A 196 3.48 -7.47 -5.40
C ASP A 196 2.97 -7.32 -6.85
N ASP A 197 1.74 -6.88 -7.06
CA ASP A 197 1.15 -6.54 -8.37
C ASP A 197 0.64 -5.08 -8.39
N PRO A 198 1.51 -4.08 -8.63
CA PRO A 198 1.14 -2.67 -8.56
C PRO A 198 0.15 -2.17 -9.63
N GLU A 199 -0.17 -2.97 -10.65
CA GLU A 199 -1.31 -2.70 -11.56
C GLU A 199 -2.67 -2.94 -10.86
N GLN A 200 -2.68 -3.74 -9.81
CA GLN A 200 -3.86 -3.82 -8.93
C GLN A 200 -3.92 -2.55 -8.09
N VAL A 201 -4.95 -1.74 -8.34
CA VAL A 201 -5.13 -0.55 -7.53
C VAL A 201 -5.35 -0.90 -6.08
N GLY A 202 -4.66 -0.18 -5.20
CA GLY A 202 -4.83 -0.20 -3.76
C GLY A 202 -5.01 1.20 -3.22
N TRP A 203 -5.10 1.35 -1.92
CA TRP A 203 -5.13 2.65 -1.27
C TRP A 203 -3.85 3.46 -1.49
N GLY A 204 -2.76 2.81 -1.85
CA GLY A 204 -1.51 3.48 -2.24
C GLY A 204 -1.42 3.86 -3.72
N GLY A 205 -2.54 3.84 -4.46
CA GLY A 205 -2.59 4.26 -5.85
C GLY A 205 -2.52 3.12 -6.87
N TYR A 206 -2.41 3.51 -8.13
CA TYR A 206 -2.28 2.65 -9.30
C TYR A 206 -0.94 2.92 -9.98
N HIS A 207 -0.21 1.88 -10.35
CA HIS A 207 1.08 2.01 -11.01
C HIS A 207 1.16 1.07 -12.23
N GLN A 208 1.92 1.49 -13.23
CA GLN A 208 2.26 0.66 -14.39
C GLN A 208 3.77 0.52 -14.50
N PHE A 209 4.22 -0.64 -14.92
CA PHE A 209 5.61 -0.84 -15.25
C PHE A 209 5.96 -0.13 -16.56
N GLY A 210 7.03 0.64 -16.57
CA GLY A 210 7.49 1.38 -17.73
C GLY A 210 8.52 2.44 -17.40
N MET A 211 8.86 3.24 -18.41
CA MET A 211 9.92 4.25 -18.31
C MET A 211 9.67 5.23 -17.18
N SER A 212 10.66 5.36 -16.31
CA SER A 212 10.65 6.27 -15.17
C SER A 212 10.67 7.75 -15.56
N PRO A 213 10.29 8.67 -14.66
CA PRO A 213 10.24 10.10 -14.94
C PRO A 213 11.56 10.72 -15.42
N ASP A 214 12.70 10.15 -15.03
CA ASP A 214 14.04 10.58 -15.46
C ASP A 214 14.51 9.94 -16.77
N SER A 215 13.71 9.06 -17.36
CA SER A 215 13.99 8.38 -18.62
C SER A 215 15.26 7.52 -18.62
N ILE A 216 15.64 6.94 -17.48
CA ILE A 216 16.87 6.17 -17.35
C ILE A 216 16.60 4.66 -17.23
N THR A 217 15.58 4.28 -16.47
CA THR A 217 15.25 2.86 -16.23
C THR A 217 13.74 2.69 -16.23
N ASP A 218 13.27 1.46 -16.41
CA ASP A 218 11.88 1.13 -16.09
C ASP A 218 11.69 0.99 -14.59
N ALA A 219 10.49 1.32 -14.13
CA ALA A 219 10.02 1.16 -12.76
C ALA A 219 8.49 1.04 -12.75
N TRP A 220 7.91 0.61 -11.63
CA TRP A 220 6.49 0.78 -11.39
C TRP A 220 6.22 2.25 -11.09
N THR A 221 5.39 2.92 -11.90
CA THR A 221 5.18 4.36 -11.74
C THR A 221 3.80 4.80 -12.24
N ASN A 222 3.41 6.01 -11.83
CA ASN A 222 2.15 6.66 -12.21
C ASN A 222 2.38 8.10 -12.72
N TRP A 223 3.55 8.39 -13.31
CA TRP A 223 3.91 9.75 -13.69
C TRP A 223 3.31 10.23 -15.01
N GLN A 224 3.01 9.32 -15.95
CA GLN A 224 2.41 9.68 -17.23
C GLN A 224 1.00 10.24 -17.04
N PRO A 225 0.53 11.21 -17.86
CA PRO A 225 -0.80 11.80 -17.68
C PRO A 225 -1.95 10.81 -17.62
N SER A 226 -1.90 9.74 -18.44
CA SER A 226 -2.91 8.69 -18.40
C SER A 226 -2.90 7.90 -17.09
N GLN A 227 -1.72 7.58 -16.60
CA GLN A 227 -1.53 6.87 -15.32
C GLN A 227 -1.98 7.73 -14.14
N LYS A 228 -1.60 9.02 -14.13
CA LYS A 228 -2.05 9.99 -13.11
C LYS A 228 -3.58 10.08 -13.06
N ASN A 229 -4.24 10.15 -14.21
CA ASN A 229 -5.69 10.23 -14.27
C ASN A 229 -6.37 8.96 -13.73
N ILE A 230 -5.81 7.79 -14.02
CA ILE A 230 -6.29 6.51 -13.48
C ILE A 230 -6.09 6.47 -11.97
N SER A 231 -4.86 6.71 -11.50
CA SER A 231 -4.48 6.70 -10.09
C SER A 231 -5.37 7.64 -9.28
N ARG A 232 -5.45 8.91 -9.71
CA ARG A 232 -6.25 9.93 -9.04
C ARG A 232 -7.72 9.55 -8.91
N ARG A 233 -8.33 8.99 -9.96
CA ARG A 233 -9.74 8.56 -9.93
C ARG A 233 -10.01 7.56 -8.81
N TYR A 234 -9.09 6.60 -8.63
CA TYR A 234 -9.21 5.59 -7.58
C TYR A 234 -8.87 6.15 -6.19
N GLU A 235 -7.87 6.98 -6.08
CA GLU A 235 -7.49 7.66 -4.84
C GLU A 235 -8.64 8.53 -4.31
N GLU A 236 -9.28 9.32 -5.18
CA GLU A 236 -10.46 10.11 -4.83
C GLU A 236 -11.65 9.23 -4.40
N HIS A 237 -11.78 8.04 -4.98
CA HIS A 237 -12.82 7.07 -4.60
C HIS A 237 -12.55 6.49 -3.20
N PHE A 238 -11.31 6.08 -2.92
CA PHE A 238 -10.96 5.41 -1.67
C PHE A 238 -10.70 6.34 -0.48
N TYR A 239 -10.38 7.59 -0.72
CA TYR A 239 -9.99 8.52 0.35
C TYR A 239 -10.98 8.61 1.52
N PRO A 240 -12.31 8.64 1.33
CA PRO A 240 -13.25 8.61 2.44
C PRO A 240 -13.10 7.36 3.32
N ASP A 241 -12.87 6.21 2.71
CA ASP A 241 -12.70 4.94 3.39
C ASP A 241 -11.38 4.87 4.15
N GLU A 242 -10.30 5.34 3.55
CA GLU A 242 -8.98 5.46 4.19
C GLU A 242 -9.05 6.34 5.44
N PHE A 243 -9.68 7.51 5.31
CA PHE A 243 -9.86 8.41 6.44
C PHE A 243 -10.74 7.79 7.54
N ASN A 244 -11.83 7.14 7.17
CA ASN A 244 -12.75 6.49 8.11
C ASN A 244 -12.07 5.35 8.86
N ASP A 245 -11.28 4.53 8.18
CA ASP A 245 -10.49 3.46 8.81
C ASP A 245 -9.44 4.04 9.77
N PHE A 246 -8.77 5.13 9.38
CA PHE A 246 -7.82 5.83 10.26
C PHE A 246 -8.53 6.40 11.50
N ALA A 247 -9.66 7.07 11.32
CA ALA A 247 -10.45 7.63 12.43
C ALA A 247 -10.93 6.53 13.40
N ALA A 248 -11.38 5.39 12.88
CA ALA A 248 -11.77 4.24 13.69
C ALA A 248 -10.59 3.69 14.49
N ARG A 249 -9.40 3.56 13.90
CA ARG A 249 -8.17 3.12 14.58
C ARG A 249 -7.75 4.09 15.69
N MET A 250 -7.91 5.40 15.47
CA MET A 250 -7.69 6.40 16.51
C MET A 250 -8.68 6.26 17.66
N GLN A 251 -9.95 5.94 17.37
CA GLN A 251 -10.94 5.64 18.40
C GLN A 251 -10.57 4.35 19.16
N TRP A 252 -10.14 3.28 18.46
CA TRP A 252 -9.69 2.06 19.13
C TRP A 252 -8.52 2.35 20.10
N ALA A 253 -7.54 3.13 19.63
CA ALA A 253 -6.41 3.51 20.46
C ALA A 253 -6.85 4.33 21.69
N ALA A 254 -7.78 5.26 21.51
CA ALA A 254 -8.27 6.12 22.59
C ALA A 254 -9.14 5.38 23.61
N GLU A 255 -10.04 4.50 23.14
CA GLU A 255 -11.10 3.90 23.96
C GLU A 255 -10.89 2.42 24.28
N GLY A 256 -10.03 1.73 23.55
CA GLY A 256 -9.85 0.27 23.66
C GLY A 256 -11.00 -0.54 23.08
N LYS A 257 -11.87 0.09 22.33
CA LYS A 257 -13.04 -0.51 21.65
C LYS A 257 -13.45 0.35 20.46
N GLY A 258 -14.29 -0.19 19.60
CA GLY A 258 -14.83 0.53 18.43
C GLY A 258 -15.31 -0.44 17.37
N ASN A 259 -15.90 0.09 16.33
CA ASN A 259 -16.36 -0.66 15.16
C ASN A 259 -15.21 -1.37 14.46
N ARG A 260 -15.44 -2.55 13.92
CA ARG A 260 -14.47 -3.41 13.22
C ARG A 260 -14.87 -3.59 11.76
N ASN A 261 -13.88 -3.69 10.89
CA ASN A 261 -14.14 -3.88 9.46
C ASN A 261 -14.88 -5.20 9.18
N PRO A 262 -15.75 -5.20 8.16
CA PRO A 262 -16.45 -6.41 7.71
C PRO A 262 -15.48 -7.51 7.28
N VAL A 263 -15.93 -8.75 7.34
CA VAL A 263 -15.19 -9.92 6.83
C VAL A 263 -15.82 -10.37 5.52
N VAL A 264 -15.13 -10.14 4.42
CA VAL A 264 -15.61 -10.45 3.08
C VAL A 264 -15.25 -11.87 2.68
N ILE A 265 -16.27 -12.66 2.33
CA ILE A 265 -16.13 -14.06 1.87
C ILE A 265 -16.75 -14.16 0.49
N VAL A 266 -15.97 -14.48 -0.53
CA VAL A 266 -16.46 -14.67 -1.89
C VAL A 266 -16.32 -16.15 -2.30
N ASN A 267 -17.40 -16.74 -2.79
CA ASN A 267 -17.47 -18.16 -3.19
C ASN A 267 -16.99 -19.11 -2.08
N GLY A 268 -17.28 -18.80 -0.82
CA GLY A 268 -16.85 -19.58 0.35
C GLY A 268 -15.38 -19.40 0.75
N ILE A 269 -14.62 -18.57 0.03
CA ILE A 269 -13.18 -18.34 0.27
C ILE A 269 -13.01 -17.13 1.19
N LYS A 270 -12.57 -17.36 2.43
CA LYS A 270 -12.20 -16.35 3.41
C LYS A 270 -10.73 -15.93 3.26
N GLY A 271 -10.40 -14.72 3.66
CA GLY A 271 -9.03 -14.20 3.68
C GLY A 271 -8.89 -12.94 2.83
N LEU A 272 -7.66 -12.48 2.60
CA LEU A 272 -7.38 -11.22 1.90
C LEU A 272 -6.78 -11.42 0.50
N GLN A 273 -6.29 -12.62 0.21
CA GLN A 273 -5.69 -12.95 -1.08
C GLN A 273 -6.75 -12.93 -2.20
N PRO A 274 -6.42 -12.54 -3.43
CA PRO A 274 -7.35 -12.57 -4.54
C PRO A 274 -8.02 -13.93 -4.73
N VAL A 275 -9.32 -13.93 -5.03
CA VAL A 275 -10.07 -15.15 -5.40
C VAL A 275 -9.89 -15.40 -6.88
N VAL A 276 -9.25 -16.50 -7.22
CA VAL A 276 -9.03 -16.88 -8.63
C VAL A 276 -10.18 -17.74 -9.15
N VAL A 277 -10.80 -17.32 -10.25
CA VAL A 277 -11.93 -17.98 -10.89
C VAL A 277 -11.57 -18.36 -12.34
N LYS A 278 -11.93 -19.55 -12.77
CA LYS A 278 -11.83 -19.96 -14.18
C LYS A 278 -13.18 -19.79 -14.85
N ALA A 279 -13.20 -19.16 -16.02
CA ALA A 279 -14.41 -18.91 -16.81
C ALA A 279 -14.26 -19.42 -18.24
N VAL A 280 -15.37 -19.52 -18.94
CA VAL A 280 -15.43 -19.85 -20.37
C VAL A 280 -15.98 -18.65 -21.12
N ALA A 281 -15.32 -18.27 -22.23
CA ALA A 281 -15.76 -17.17 -23.08
C ALA A 281 -17.22 -17.36 -23.55
N GLY A 282 -18.03 -16.31 -23.48
CA GLY A 282 -19.45 -16.33 -23.84
C GLY A 282 -20.38 -17.00 -22.81
N LYS A 283 -19.87 -17.40 -21.64
CA LYS A 283 -20.67 -17.95 -20.53
C LYS A 283 -20.81 -16.96 -19.40
N THR A 284 -21.72 -17.22 -18.47
CA THR A 284 -21.92 -16.41 -17.26
C THR A 284 -21.13 -16.99 -16.09
N VAL A 285 -20.46 -16.11 -15.35
CA VAL A 285 -19.86 -16.42 -14.05
C VAL A 285 -20.74 -15.83 -12.95
N LYS A 286 -20.92 -16.58 -11.88
CA LYS A 286 -21.61 -16.13 -10.68
C LYS A 286 -20.61 -16.01 -9.53
N LEU A 287 -20.62 -14.87 -8.86
CA LEU A 287 -19.86 -14.60 -7.65
C LEU A 287 -20.85 -14.45 -6.49
N ASN A 288 -20.53 -15.03 -5.36
CA ASN A 288 -21.42 -15.08 -4.20
C ASN A 288 -20.66 -14.62 -2.94
N ALA A 289 -21.10 -13.54 -2.32
CA ALA A 289 -20.57 -12.98 -1.08
C ALA A 289 -21.56 -13.08 0.11
N THR A 290 -22.64 -13.86 0.02
CA THR A 290 -23.68 -14.00 1.05
C THR A 290 -23.16 -14.48 2.42
N GLN A 291 -21.97 -15.12 2.47
CA GLN A 291 -21.36 -15.59 3.70
C GLN A 291 -20.51 -14.53 4.40
N SER A 292 -20.38 -13.33 3.82
CA SER A 292 -19.73 -12.21 4.47
C SER A 292 -20.48 -11.81 5.73
N TYR A 293 -19.77 -11.35 6.73
CA TYR A 293 -20.36 -10.97 8.01
C TYR A 293 -19.63 -9.79 8.64
N ASP A 294 -20.31 -9.11 9.53
CA ASP A 294 -19.72 -8.07 10.35
C ASP A 294 -19.44 -8.60 11.77
N PRO A 295 -18.23 -8.34 12.34
CA PRO A 295 -17.88 -8.79 13.68
C PRO A 295 -18.69 -8.13 14.80
N ASP A 296 -19.31 -6.98 14.54
CA ASP A 296 -20.15 -6.22 15.48
C ASP A 296 -21.65 -6.41 15.21
N ASN A 297 -21.99 -7.23 14.19
CA ASN A 297 -23.34 -7.52 13.68
C ASN A 297 -24.00 -6.32 13.00
N ASP A 298 -23.24 -5.44 12.41
CA ASP A 298 -23.75 -4.36 11.59
C ASP A 298 -24.26 -4.88 10.23
N GLN A 299 -25.17 -4.12 9.62
CA GLN A 299 -25.68 -4.46 8.29
C GLN A 299 -24.61 -4.21 7.24
N LEU A 300 -24.49 -5.12 6.27
CA LEU A 300 -23.54 -5.01 5.18
C LEU A 300 -24.20 -4.43 3.93
N LYS A 301 -23.44 -3.58 3.25
CA LYS A 301 -23.73 -3.05 1.90
C LYS A 301 -22.64 -3.51 0.97
N PHE A 302 -23.03 -4.05 -0.17
CA PHE A 302 -22.12 -4.58 -1.17
C PHE A 302 -22.08 -3.65 -2.37
N HIS A 303 -20.89 -3.52 -2.97
CA HIS A 303 -20.70 -2.87 -4.26
C HIS A 303 -19.66 -3.65 -5.08
N TRP A 304 -20.01 -3.99 -6.33
CA TRP A 304 -19.11 -4.68 -7.23
C TRP A 304 -18.69 -3.79 -8.37
N TRP A 305 -17.41 -3.78 -8.66
CA TRP A 305 -16.89 -3.03 -9.80
C TRP A 305 -15.76 -3.78 -10.50
N GLN A 306 -15.53 -3.45 -11.77
CA GLN A 306 -14.43 -3.98 -12.58
C GLN A 306 -13.26 -3.00 -12.54
N GLN A 307 -12.05 -3.52 -12.41
CA GLN A 307 -10.82 -2.79 -12.68
C GLN A 307 -10.22 -3.25 -14.02
N PRO A 308 -10.54 -2.61 -15.15
CA PRO A 308 -10.03 -3.05 -16.46
C PRO A 308 -8.51 -2.92 -16.57
N GLU A 309 -7.92 -1.99 -15.84
CA GLU A 309 -6.49 -1.65 -15.91
C GLU A 309 -5.59 -2.77 -15.39
N ALA A 310 -6.05 -3.58 -14.44
CA ALA A 310 -5.27 -4.70 -13.88
C ALA A 310 -5.38 -5.99 -14.71
N GLY A 311 -6.40 -6.11 -15.55
CA GLY A 311 -6.60 -7.29 -16.39
C GLY A 311 -5.95 -7.16 -17.76
N THR A 312 -5.77 -8.32 -18.44
CA THR A 312 -5.37 -8.33 -19.85
C THR A 312 -6.54 -8.05 -20.79
N TYR A 313 -7.78 -8.16 -20.28
CA TYR A 313 -9.00 -7.69 -20.96
C TYR A 313 -9.33 -6.29 -20.46
N ARG A 314 -8.94 -5.28 -21.23
CA ARG A 314 -9.02 -3.85 -20.83
C ARG A 314 -10.35 -3.16 -21.13
N GLN A 315 -11.32 -3.88 -21.71
CA GLN A 315 -12.64 -3.32 -22.03
C GLN A 315 -13.55 -3.39 -20.79
N LYS A 316 -14.40 -2.38 -20.63
CA LYS A 316 -15.43 -2.39 -19.59
C LYS A 316 -16.53 -3.38 -19.95
N ILE A 317 -16.96 -4.15 -18.97
CA ILE A 317 -18.10 -5.07 -19.06
C ILE A 317 -19.29 -4.43 -18.36
N SER A 318 -20.46 -4.47 -18.99
CA SER A 318 -21.70 -4.03 -18.35
C SER A 318 -22.06 -4.99 -17.22
N ILE A 319 -22.18 -4.46 -16.02
CA ILE A 319 -22.66 -5.15 -14.83
C ILE A 319 -24.04 -4.58 -14.49
N HIS A 320 -25.05 -5.44 -14.34
CA HIS A 320 -26.43 -4.98 -14.17
C HIS A 320 -26.86 -4.82 -12.71
N THR A 321 -26.23 -5.54 -11.78
CA THR A 321 -26.55 -5.52 -10.35
C THR A 321 -25.27 -5.40 -9.56
N THR A 322 -24.87 -4.16 -9.24
CA THR A 322 -23.64 -3.88 -8.53
C THR A 322 -23.81 -3.91 -7.01
N ASP A 323 -25.00 -3.63 -6.51
CA ASP A 323 -25.28 -3.40 -5.09
C ASP A 323 -26.03 -4.60 -4.47
N SER A 324 -25.47 -5.80 -4.61
CA SER A 324 -25.99 -7.06 -4.12
C SER A 324 -24.86 -7.92 -3.55
N ASP A 325 -25.20 -8.84 -2.67
CA ASP A 325 -24.30 -9.87 -2.17
C ASP A 325 -23.91 -10.93 -3.20
N CYS A 326 -24.51 -10.87 -4.40
CA CYS A 326 -24.23 -11.75 -5.53
C CYS A 326 -24.04 -10.95 -6.81
N LEU A 327 -23.10 -11.38 -7.65
CA LEU A 327 -22.84 -10.78 -8.96
C LEU A 327 -22.87 -11.82 -10.06
N GLU A 328 -23.58 -11.54 -11.17
CA GLU A 328 -23.51 -12.31 -12.41
C GLU A 328 -22.79 -11.51 -13.49
N ILE A 329 -21.80 -12.12 -14.12
CA ILE A 329 -20.95 -11.51 -15.15
C ILE A 329 -21.08 -12.31 -16.44
N ALA A 330 -21.59 -11.72 -17.50
CA ALA A 330 -21.55 -12.30 -18.84
C ALA A 330 -20.12 -12.11 -19.40
N ILE A 331 -19.38 -13.18 -19.52
CA ILE A 331 -18.00 -13.15 -20.04
C ILE A 331 -18.03 -12.90 -21.55
N PRO A 332 -17.38 -11.85 -22.07
CA PRO A 332 -17.33 -11.59 -23.50
C PRO A 332 -16.65 -12.74 -24.27
N LYS A 333 -17.10 -12.98 -25.52
CA LYS A 333 -16.51 -14.03 -26.36
C LYS A 333 -15.06 -13.72 -26.74
N ASP A 334 -14.72 -12.45 -26.91
CA ASP A 334 -13.38 -11.96 -27.24
C ASP A 334 -12.44 -11.83 -26.03
N ALA A 335 -12.90 -12.21 -24.84
CA ALA A 335 -12.09 -12.31 -23.64
C ALA A 335 -11.32 -13.64 -23.52
N GLN A 336 -11.46 -14.57 -24.46
CA GLN A 336 -10.74 -15.85 -24.43
C GLN A 336 -9.23 -15.65 -24.31
N GLY A 337 -8.59 -16.40 -23.41
CA GLY A 337 -7.16 -16.33 -23.08
C GLY A 337 -6.75 -15.11 -22.27
N LYS A 338 -7.72 -14.32 -21.79
CA LYS A 338 -7.46 -13.08 -21.04
C LYS A 338 -7.90 -13.19 -19.58
N SER A 339 -7.45 -12.22 -18.78
CA SER A 339 -7.85 -12.05 -17.38
C SER A 339 -8.70 -10.81 -17.20
N LEU A 340 -9.64 -10.88 -16.25
CA LEU A 340 -10.48 -9.78 -15.82
C LEU A 340 -10.38 -9.64 -14.31
N HIS A 341 -10.35 -8.41 -13.82
CA HIS A 341 -10.32 -8.12 -12.39
C HIS A 341 -11.61 -7.44 -11.94
N PHE A 342 -12.21 -8.00 -10.90
CA PHE A 342 -13.36 -7.43 -10.20
C PHE A 342 -13.02 -7.26 -8.73
N VAL A 343 -13.72 -6.34 -8.09
CA VAL A 343 -13.62 -6.10 -6.65
C VAL A 343 -15.02 -6.13 -6.07
N CYS A 344 -15.16 -6.87 -4.98
CA CYS A 344 -16.28 -6.77 -4.06
C CYS A 344 -15.89 -5.82 -2.93
N GLU A 345 -16.55 -4.70 -2.85
CA GLU A 345 -16.41 -3.69 -1.80
C GLU A 345 -17.57 -3.86 -0.84
N VAL A 346 -17.30 -3.98 0.45
CA VAL A 346 -18.30 -4.26 1.46
C VAL A 346 -18.16 -3.29 2.61
N HIS A 347 -19.17 -2.45 2.80
CA HIS A 347 -19.26 -1.51 3.91
C HIS A 347 -20.18 -2.04 5.01
N ASP A 348 -19.86 -1.72 6.25
CA ASP A 348 -20.78 -1.90 7.37
C ASP A 348 -21.70 -0.67 7.54
N SER A 349 -22.70 -0.80 8.42
CA SER A 349 -23.58 0.31 8.84
C SER A 349 -23.16 0.94 10.17
N GLY A 350 -22.04 0.50 10.73
CA GLY A 350 -21.52 0.95 12.00
C GLY A 350 -20.88 2.34 11.95
N PRO A 351 -20.36 2.82 13.08
CA PRO A 351 -19.59 4.06 13.11
C PRO A 351 -18.43 4.04 12.13
N PHE A 352 -18.23 5.14 11.40
CA PHE A 352 -17.26 5.30 10.32
C PHE A 352 -17.56 4.52 9.04
N ASN A 353 -18.62 3.71 8.97
CA ASN A 353 -18.98 2.96 7.76
C ASN A 353 -17.76 2.22 7.17
N LEU A 354 -17.14 1.35 7.99
CA LEU A 354 -15.89 0.72 7.66
C LEU A 354 -16.01 -0.23 6.47
N VAL A 355 -14.95 -0.34 5.69
CA VAL A 355 -14.90 -1.12 4.46
C VAL A 355 -13.89 -2.26 4.56
N SER A 356 -14.19 -3.34 3.87
CA SER A 356 -13.25 -4.37 3.45
C SER A 356 -13.51 -4.75 2.00
N TYR A 357 -12.47 -5.22 1.35
CA TYR A 357 -12.54 -5.57 -0.06
C TYR A 357 -12.27 -7.06 -0.28
N ARG A 358 -12.64 -7.54 -1.44
CA ARG A 358 -12.20 -8.81 -1.97
C ARG A 358 -11.95 -8.68 -3.47
N ARG A 359 -10.72 -8.92 -3.89
CA ARG A 359 -10.38 -8.97 -5.31
C ARG A 359 -10.69 -10.34 -5.91
N ILE A 360 -11.23 -10.34 -7.12
CA ILE A 360 -11.51 -11.54 -7.91
C ILE A 360 -10.76 -11.43 -9.24
N ILE A 361 -9.97 -12.43 -9.56
CA ILE A 361 -9.26 -12.56 -10.84
C ILE A 361 -9.90 -13.68 -11.64
N ILE A 362 -10.49 -13.34 -12.79
CA ILE A 362 -11.16 -14.31 -13.66
C ILE A 362 -10.24 -14.61 -14.85
N HIS A 363 -9.77 -15.85 -14.96
CA HIS A 363 -9.05 -16.35 -16.11
C HIS A 363 -10.02 -16.99 -17.10
N VAL A 364 -10.10 -16.47 -18.32
CA VAL A 364 -11.03 -16.93 -19.35
C VAL A 364 -10.36 -17.94 -20.27
N LYS A 365 -10.95 -19.13 -20.37
CA LYS A 365 -10.54 -20.20 -21.29
C LYS A 365 -11.26 -20.13 -22.61
#